data_956a4ca27084827c392de177e69560af
#
_entry.id   956a4ca27084827c392de177e69560af
#
_cell.length_a   1.000
_cell.length_b   1.000
_cell.length_c   1.000
_cell.angle_alpha   90.00
_cell.angle_beta   90.00
_cell.angle_gamma   90.00
#
_symmetry.space_group_name_H-M   'P 1'
#
loop_
_entity.id
_entity.type
_entity.pdbx_description
1 polymer ?
#
loop_
_entity_poly.entity_id
_entity_poly.type
_entity_poly.pdbx_seq_one_letter_code
_entity_poly.pdbx_strand_id
1 'polypeptide(L)'
;TGKSFFAGCIANALLEKGVPVLMTNFSRILNTFTGMHFEDRNQFIHSLNRYSLLIIDDLGIERNSDFALEQVFNVIDSRYRSKKPLIITTNLTLSELNNAADIAHKRIYDRILERCVPIRINNRNIRQDNATANLKKTKKILLDNHTSNQS
;
A
#
# COMPACT_ATOMS: atom_id res chain seq x y z
N THR A 1 10.38 6.29 -1.21
CA THR A 1 9.89 7.26 -0.19
C THR A 1 9.84 6.72 1.23
N GLY A 2 10.02 5.43 1.47
CA GLY A 2 10.05 4.84 2.82
C GLY A 2 8.70 4.62 3.50
N LYS A 3 7.56 5.00 2.89
CA LYS A 3 6.22 4.80 3.47
C LYS A 3 5.92 3.35 3.78
N SER A 4 6.05 2.47 2.80
CA SER A 4 5.82 1.01 2.95
C SER A 4 6.79 0.39 3.96
N PHE A 5 8.05 0.86 3.98
CA PHE A 5 9.04 0.40 4.96
C PHE A 5 8.64 0.79 6.38
N PHE A 6 8.22 2.03 6.59
CA PHE A 6 7.77 2.50 7.90
C PHE A 6 6.53 1.74 8.39
N ALA A 7 5.55 1.52 7.50
CA ALA A 7 4.38 0.71 7.81
C ALA A 7 4.76 -0.75 8.17
N GLY A 8 5.73 -1.34 7.45
CA GLY A 8 6.28 -2.66 7.75
C GLY A 8 6.98 -2.73 9.11
N CYS A 9 7.72 -1.70 9.50
CA CYS A 9 8.34 -1.62 10.83
C CYS A 9 7.28 -1.62 11.94
N ILE A 10 6.17 -0.89 11.76
CA ILE A 10 5.06 -0.90 12.72
C ILE A 10 4.44 -2.30 12.79
N ALA A 11 4.21 -2.94 11.64
CA ALA A 11 3.66 -4.30 11.59
C ALA A 11 4.52 -5.28 12.36
N ASN A 12 5.84 -5.29 12.12
CA ASN A 12 6.77 -6.20 12.78
C ASN A 12 6.81 -5.97 14.30
N ALA A 13 6.89 -4.71 14.73
CA ALA A 13 6.91 -4.37 16.16
C ALA A 13 5.63 -4.82 16.91
N LEU A 14 4.48 -4.81 16.23
CA LEU A 14 3.23 -5.30 16.79
C LEU A 14 3.15 -6.83 16.78
N LEU A 15 3.61 -7.48 15.71
CA LEU A 15 3.66 -8.94 15.61
C LEU A 15 4.58 -9.55 16.68
N GLU A 16 5.73 -8.93 16.98
CA GLU A 16 6.61 -9.33 18.06
C GLU A 16 5.93 -9.28 19.44
N LYS A 17 4.91 -8.42 19.59
CA LYS A 17 4.07 -8.34 20.80
C LYS A 17 2.84 -9.25 20.76
N GLY A 18 2.73 -10.13 19.76
CA GLY A 18 1.59 -11.03 19.59
C GLY A 18 0.32 -10.36 19.10
N VAL A 19 0.39 -9.12 18.59
CA VAL A 19 -0.78 -8.41 18.04
C VAL A 19 -1.00 -8.84 16.59
N PRO A 20 -2.19 -9.36 16.22
CA PRO A 20 -2.49 -9.76 14.85
C PRO A 20 -2.51 -8.55 13.90
N VAL A 21 -1.62 -8.54 12.93
CA VAL A 21 -1.50 -7.51 11.89
C VAL A 21 -1.60 -8.16 10.52
N LEU A 22 -2.34 -7.55 9.61
CA LEU A 22 -2.32 -7.88 8.19
C LEU A 22 -1.82 -6.68 7.40
N MET A 23 -0.77 -6.86 6.61
CA MET A 23 -0.31 -5.90 5.61
C MET A 23 -0.56 -6.46 4.21
N THR A 24 -1.31 -5.74 3.41
CA THR A 24 -1.72 -6.12 2.05
C THR A 24 -1.85 -4.87 1.17
N ASN A 25 -2.27 -5.04 -0.08
CA ASN A 25 -2.64 -3.95 -0.98
C ASN A 25 -3.90 -4.32 -1.77
N PHE A 26 -4.52 -3.33 -2.41
CA PHE A 26 -5.76 -3.58 -3.15
C PHE A 26 -5.58 -4.48 -4.37
N SER A 27 -4.44 -4.45 -5.04
CA SER A 27 -4.17 -5.36 -6.16
C SER A 27 -4.24 -6.83 -5.73
N ARG A 28 -3.71 -7.18 -4.55
CA ARG A 28 -3.82 -8.53 -3.99
C ARG A 28 -5.25 -8.88 -3.61
N ILE A 29 -5.96 -7.97 -2.96
CA ILE A 29 -7.37 -8.17 -2.57
C ILE A 29 -8.24 -8.39 -3.81
N LEU A 30 -8.11 -7.54 -4.83
CA LEU A 30 -8.87 -7.64 -6.08
C LEU A 30 -8.55 -8.93 -6.85
N ASN A 31 -7.29 -9.36 -6.88
CA ASN A 31 -6.89 -10.62 -7.48
C ASN A 31 -7.53 -11.82 -6.74
N THR A 32 -7.61 -11.75 -5.41
CA THR A 32 -8.29 -12.77 -4.59
C THR A 32 -9.78 -12.85 -4.91
N PHE A 33 -10.42 -11.72 -5.27
CA PHE A 33 -11.84 -11.69 -5.63
C PHE A 33 -12.15 -12.26 -7.02
N THR A 34 -11.12 -12.39 -7.87
CA THR A 34 -11.30 -12.97 -9.20
C THR A 34 -11.75 -14.42 -9.07
N GLY A 35 -12.95 -14.73 -9.61
CA GLY A 35 -13.55 -16.07 -9.52
C GLY A 35 -14.30 -16.39 -8.22
N MET A 36 -14.30 -15.48 -7.22
CA MET A 36 -15.11 -15.65 -6.02
C MET A 36 -16.58 -15.27 -6.25
N HIS A 37 -17.50 -16.02 -5.65
CA HIS A 37 -18.89 -15.63 -5.55
C HIS A 37 -19.08 -14.44 -4.62
N PHE A 38 -20.19 -13.73 -4.77
CA PHE A 38 -20.49 -12.53 -3.97
C PHE A 38 -20.44 -12.79 -2.46
N GLU A 39 -21.01 -13.89 -2.00
CA GLU A 39 -21.02 -14.26 -0.59
C GLU A 39 -19.61 -14.51 -0.03
N ASP A 40 -18.77 -15.21 -0.79
CA ASP A 40 -17.39 -15.49 -0.42
C ASP A 40 -16.56 -14.20 -0.31
N ARG A 41 -16.78 -13.25 -1.22
CA ARG A 41 -16.13 -11.93 -1.16
C ARG A 41 -16.52 -11.18 0.10
N ASN A 42 -17.79 -11.17 0.46
CA ASN A 42 -18.26 -10.53 1.68
C ASN A 42 -17.64 -11.18 2.93
N GLN A 43 -17.60 -12.49 2.98
CA GLN A 43 -16.96 -13.24 4.07
C GLN A 43 -15.46 -12.90 4.16
N PHE A 44 -14.77 -12.81 3.02
CA PHE A 44 -13.37 -12.40 2.98
C PHE A 44 -13.19 -10.98 3.53
N ILE A 45 -14.00 -10.00 3.08
CA ILE A 45 -13.94 -8.62 3.58
C ILE A 45 -14.17 -8.59 5.09
N HIS A 46 -15.15 -9.32 5.61
CA HIS A 46 -15.38 -9.42 7.04
C HIS A 46 -14.20 -10.07 7.78
N SER A 47 -13.53 -11.05 7.15
CA SER A 47 -12.38 -11.72 7.73
C SER A 47 -11.18 -10.78 7.95
N LEU A 48 -11.05 -9.71 7.18
CA LEU A 48 -10.02 -8.69 7.38
C LEU A 48 -10.17 -7.99 8.74
N ASN A 49 -11.38 -7.95 9.29
CA ASN A 49 -11.65 -7.33 10.57
C ASN A 49 -11.24 -8.17 11.79
N ARG A 50 -10.79 -9.42 11.59
CA ARG A 50 -10.18 -10.19 12.70
C ARG A 50 -8.82 -9.66 13.12
N TYR A 51 -8.09 -8.99 12.21
CA TYR A 51 -6.80 -8.40 12.52
C TYR A 51 -6.97 -7.13 13.34
N SER A 52 -6.14 -6.98 14.38
CA SER A 52 -6.13 -5.78 15.22
C SER A 52 -5.71 -4.55 14.45
N LEU A 53 -4.72 -4.69 13.56
CA LEU A 53 -4.30 -3.64 12.62
C LEU A 53 -4.39 -4.17 11.19
N LEU A 54 -5.00 -3.39 10.30
CA LEU A 54 -4.97 -3.58 8.86
C LEU A 54 -4.09 -2.50 8.23
N ILE A 55 -3.15 -2.91 7.40
CA ILE A 55 -2.29 -1.99 6.63
C ILE A 55 -2.58 -2.23 5.15
N ILE A 56 -3.06 -1.19 4.48
CA ILE A 56 -3.24 -1.16 3.02
C ILE A 56 -2.10 -0.35 2.42
N ASP A 57 -1.20 -1.04 1.74
CA ASP A 57 -0.05 -0.40 1.12
C ASP A 57 -0.36 0.05 -0.31
N ASP A 58 0.13 1.25 -0.65
CA ASP A 58 0.14 1.82 -2.01
C ASP A 58 -1.26 2.05 -2.62
N LEU A 59 -2.16 2.69 -1.85
CA LEU A 59 -3.45 3.13 -2.35
C LEU A 59 -3.29 4.12 -3.51
N GLY A 60 -4.07 3.94 -4.59
CA GLY A 60 -4.13 4.85 -5.74
C GLY A 60 -3.57 4.25 -7.03
N ILE A 61 -3.26 2.93 -7.04
CA ILE A 61 -2.79 2.18 -8.22
C ILE A 61 -3.87 1.20 -8.70
N GLU A 62 -5.07 1.30 -8.14
CA GLU A 62 -6.18 0.41 -8.47
C GLU A 62 -6.64 0.65 -9.91
N ARG A 63 -7.05 -0.42 -10.57
CA ARG A 63 -7.69 -0.31 -11.87
C ARG A 63 -8.97 0.52 -11.74
N ASN A 64 -9.10 1.57 -12.57
CA ASN A 64 -10.29 2.44 -12.60
C ASN A 64 -11.50 1.72 -13.24
N SER A 65 -11.83 0.53 -12.78
CA SER A 65 -13.07 -0.15 -13.14
C SER A 65 -14.09 0.02 -12.02
N ASP A 66 -15.36 0.16 -12.39
CA ASP A 66 -16.46 0.30 -11.41
C ASP A 66 -16.43 -0.83 -10.38
N PHE A 67 -16.17 -2.05 -10.83
CA PHE A 67 -16.01 -3.21 -9.95
C PHE A 67 -14.88 -3.02 -8.95
N ALA A 68 -13.69 -2.58 -9.39
CA ALA A 68 -12.55 -2.40 -8.50
C ALA A 68 -12.84 -1.31 -7.46
N LEU A 69 -13.40 -0.18 -7.87
CA LEU A 69 -13.78 0.92 -6.97
C LEU A 69 -14.84 0.50 -5.95
N GLU A 70 -15.83 -0.28 -6.38
CA GLU A 70 -16.83 -0.83 -5.47
C GLU A 70 -16.19 -1.74 -4.40
N GLN A 71 -15.28 -2.65 -4.81
CA GLN A 71 -14.62 -3.54 -3.86
C GLN A 71 -13.68 -2.79 -2.91
N VAL A 72 -12.94 -1.80 -3.40
CA VAL A 72 -12.13 -0.90 -2.57
C VAL A 72 -13.01 -0.21 -1.53
N PHE A 73 -14.14 0.36 -1.96
CA PHE A 73 -15.09 0.99 -1.06
C PHE A 73 -15.59 0.01 0.00
N ASN A 74 -15.99 -1.21 -0.39
CA ASN A 74 -16.51 -2.22 0.53
C ASN A 74 -15.49 -2.61 1.61
N VAL A 75 -14.22 -2.77 1.25
CA VAL A 75 -13.13 -3.06 2.20
C VAL A 75 -12.94 -1.89 3.19
N ILE A 76 -12.85 -0.67 2.68
CA ILE A 76 -12.65 0.53 3.51
C ILE A 76 -13.86 0.77 4.42
N ASP A 77 -15.09 0.67 3.89
CA ASP A 77 -16.31 0.89 4.67
C ASP A 77 -16.49 -0.20 5.76
N SER A 78 -16.19 -1.46 5.45
CA SER A 78 -16.19 -2.53 6.45
C SER A 78 -15.22 -2.24 7.59
N ARG A 79 -14.00 -1.78 7.27
CA ARG A 79 -13.00 -1.41 8.28
C ARG A 79 -13.41 -0.17 9.06
N TYR A 80 -13.98 0.82 8.38
CA TYR A 80 -14.54 2.02 9.00
C TYR A 80 -15.60 1.66 10.05
N ARG A 81 -16.57 0.82 9.71
CA ARG A 81 -17.65 0.38 10.61
C ARG A 81 -17.14 -0.45 11.80
N SER A 82 -16.12 -1.27 11.58
CA SER A 82 -15.52 -2.08 12.65
C SER A 82 -14.80 -1.26 13.72
N LYS A 83 -14.54 0.03 13.44
CA LYS A 83 -13.78 0.98 14.30
C LYS A 83 -12.36 0.49 14.64
N LYS A 84 -11.84 -0.49 13.91
CA LYS A 84 -10.49 -1.02 14.14
C LYS A 84 -9.42 -0.18 13.46
N PRO A 85 -8.19 -0.15 14.01
CA PRO A 85 -7.06 0.59 13.45
C PRO A 85 -6.76 0.25 11.99
N LEU A 86 -6.46 1.29 11.21
CA LEU A 86 -6.15 1.22 9.79
C LEU A 86 -4.95 2.12 9.49
N ILE A 87 -3.97 1.60 8.76
CA ILE A 87 -2.88 2.38 8.16
C ILE A 87 -3.02 2.26 6.65
N ILE A 88 -2.92 3.37 5.95
CA ILE A 88 -2.89 3.41 4.49
C ILE A 88 -1.64 4.17 4.06
N THR A 89 -0.87 3.59 3.17
CA THR A 89 0.18 4.33 2.47
C THR A 89 -0.30 4.69 1.07
N THR A 90 0.05 5.88 0.61
CA THR A 90 -0.32 6.37 -0.72
C THR A 90 0.72 7.34 -1.26
N ASN A 91 0.80 7.47 -2.57
CA ASN A 91 1.54 8.53 -3.25
C ASN A 91 0.67 9.76 -3.56
N LEU A 92 -0.65 9.64 -3.35
CA LEU A 92 -1.57 10.76 -3.49
C LEU A 92 -1.26 11.84 -2.46
N THR A 93 -1.34 13.08 -2.89
CA THR A 93 -1.25 14.24 -2.00
C THR A 93 -2.56 14.44 -1.25
N LEU A 94 -2.52 15.19 -0.16
CA LEU A 94 -3.74 15.53 0.59
C LEU A 94 -4.73 16.31 -0.29
N SER A 95 -4.22 17.14 -1.23
CA SER A 95 -5.05 17.86 -2.19
C SER A 95 -5.78 16.92 -3.14
N GLU A 96 -5.12 15.87 -3.65
CA GLU A 96 -5.76 14.85 -4.51
C GLU A 96 -6.80 14.03 -3.76
N LEU A 97 -6.53 13.70 -2.49
CA LEU A 97 -7.50 13.00 -1.64
C LEU A 97 -8.74 13.85 -1.36
N ASN A 98 -8.59 15.16 -1.15
CA ASN A 98 -9.70 16.08 -0.87
C ASN A 98 -10.50 16.48 -2.13
N ASN A 99 -9.85 16.49 -3.31
CA ASN A 99 -10.42 16.97 -4.56
C ASN A 99 -10.55 15.85 -5.60
N ALA A 100 -11.02 14.68 -5.19
CA ALA A 100 -11.26 13.57 -6.11
C ALA A 100 -12.21 13.99 -7.24
N ALA A 101 -11.87 13.64 -8.48
CA ALA A 101 -12.57 14.06 -9.69
C ALA A 101 -13.96 13.43 -9.83
N ASP A 102 -14.20 12.30 -9.22
CA ASP A 102 -15.45 11.56 -9.30
C ASP A 102 -15.98 11.15 -7.92
N ILE A 103 -17.28 10.83 -7.89
CA ILE A 103 -18.01 10.51 -6.66
C ILE A 103 -17.50 9.20 -6.01
N ALA A 104 -17.07 8.22 -6.81
CA ALA A 104 -16.64 6.92 -6.29
C ALA A 104 -15.36 7.06 -5.49
N HIS A 105 -14.33 7.71 -6.04
CA HIS A 105 -13.09 8.00 -5.32
C HIS A 105 -13.33 8.91 -4.12
N LYS A 106 -14.18 9.93 -4.27
CA LYS A 106 -14.51 10.83 -3.16
C LYS A 106 -15.06 10.07 -1.97
N ARG A 107 -16.02 9.16 -2.17
CA ARG A 107 -16.60 8.35 -1.08
C ARG A 107 -15.56 7.49 -0.37
N ILE A 108 -14.59 6.93 -1.10
CA ILE A 108 -13.49 6.15 -0.52
C ILE A 108 -12.59 7.05 0.32
N TYR A 109 -12.17 8.18 -0.23
CA TYR A 109 -11.22 9.09 0.42
C TYR A 109 -11.84 9.78 1.64
N ASP A 110 -13.12 10.15 1.59
CA ASP A 110 -13.84 10.70 2.74
C ASP A 110 -13.81 9.71 3.94
N ARG A 111 -14.08 8.41 3.70
CA ARG A 111 -14.01 7.38 4.74
C ARG A 111 -12.60 7.22 5.32
N ILE A 112 -11.58 7.32 4.47
CA ILE A 112 -10.18 7.24 4.89
C ILE A 112 -9.82 8.44 5.75
N LEU A 113 -10.14 9.65 5.30
CA LEU A 113 -9.79 10.90 6.00
C LEU A 113 -10.54 11.07 7.33
N GLU A 114 -11.75 10.52 7.45
CA GLU A 114 -12.47 10.48 8.72
C GLU A 114 -11.80 9.57 9.78
N ARG A 115 -11.04 8.55 9.35
CA ARG A 115 -10.45 7.54 10.25
C ARG A 115 -8.95 7.64 10.40
N CYS A 116 -8.27 8.20 9.43
CA CYS A 116 -6.82 8.25 9.37
C CYS A 116 -6.32 9.69 9.43
N VAL A 117 -5.36 9.95 10.31
CA VAL A 117 -4.66 11.23 10.34
C VAL A 117 -3.56 11.21 9.27
N PRO A 118 -3.56 12.17 8.33
CA PRO A 118 -2.53 12.23 7.30
C PRO A 118 -1.16 12.57 7.89
N ILE A 119 -0.16 11.74 7.56
CA ILE A 119 1.24 11.97 7.94
C ILE A 119 2.08 12.05 6.67
N ARG A 120 2.74 13.18 6.45
CA ARG A 120 3.65 13.36 5.32
C ARG A 120 5.02 12.81 5.65
N ILE A 121 5.48 11.82 4.87
CA ILE A 121 6.83 11.28 4.98
C ILE A 121 7.67 11.91 3.88
N ASN A 122 8.52 12.88 4.25
CA ASN A 122 9.51 13.50 3.38
C ASN A 122 10.84 12.78 3.60
N ASN A 123 11.27 11.96 2.65
CA ASN A 123 12.58 11.34 2.71
C ASN A 123 13.26 11.41 1.34
N ARG A 124 14.61 11.51 1.34
CA ARG A 124 15.41 11.34 0.12
C ARG A 124 15.02 10.02 -0.54
N ASN A 125 15.04 9.99 -1.86
CA ASN A 125 14.62 8.84 -2.62
C ASN A 125 15.70 7.74 -2.55
N ILE A 126 15.72 6.98 -1.44
CA ILE A 126 16.68 5.91 -1.16
C ILE A 126 16.79 4.93 -2.36
N ARG A 127 15.71 4.73 -3.11
CA ARG A 127 15.72 3.87 -4.30
C ARG A 127 16.57 4.47 -5.42
N GLN A 128 16.55 5.78 -5.62
CA GLN A 128 17.40 6.45 -6.61
C GLN A 128 18.86 6.45 -6.17
N ASP A 129 19.13 6.67 -4.88
CA ASP A 129 20.48 6.63 -4.33
C ASP A 129 21.08 5.21 -4.46
N ASN A 130 20.30 4.17 -4.17
CA ASN A 130 20.71 2.77 -4.34
C ASN A 130 20.88 2.38 -5.83
N ALA A 131 19.99 2.82 -6.72
CA ALA A 131 20.11 2.58 -8.14
C ALA A 131 21.36 3.23 -8.72
N THR A 132 21.66 4.46 -8.31
CA THR A 132 22.87 5.20 -8.73
C THR A 132 24.15 4.53 -8.18
N ALA A 133 24.12 4.05 -6.94
CA ALA A 133 25.25 3.33 -6.35
C ALA A 133 25.49 1.98 -7.05
N ASN A 134 24.43 1.24 -7.39
CA ASN A 134 24.53 0.00 -8.13
C ASN A 134 25.06 0.21 -9.56
N LEU A 135 24.59 1.25 -10.26
CA LEU A 135 25.11 1.62 -11.59
C LEU A 135 26.60 1.97 -11.55
N LYS A 136 27.07 2.68 -10.51
CA LYS A 136 28.50 2.99 -10.32
C LYS A 136 29.32 1.71 -10.07
N LYS A 137 28.81 0.79 -9.24
CA LYS A 137 29.47 -0.50 -9.00
C LYS A 137 29.58 -1.35 -10.27
N THR A 138 28.48 -1.45 -11.03
CA THR A 138 28.46 -2.21 -12.29
C THR A 138 29.40 -1.62 -13.32
N LYS A 139 29.42 -0.29 -13.48
CA LYS A 139 30.38 0.38 -14.38
C LYS A 139 31.84 0.08 -13.99
N LYS A 140 32.17 0.12 -12.70
CA LYS A 140 33.52 -0.18 -12.21
C LYS A 140 33.93 -1.60 -12.56
N ILE A 141 33.08 -2.60 -12.29
CA ILE A 141 33.33 -4.00 -12.61
C ILE A 141 33.55 -4.22 -14.13
N LEU A 142 32.75 -3.56 -14.98
CA LEU A 142 32.86 -3.68 -16.42
C LEU A 142 34.16 -3.05 -16.96
N LEU A 143 34.61 -1.94 -16.37
CA LEU A 143 35.88 -1.28 -16.76
C LEU A 143 37.09 -2.08 -16.30
N ASP A 144 37.07 -2.63 -15.08
CA ASP A 144 38.17 -3.44 -14.54
C ASP A 144 38.34 -4.76 -15.32
N ASN A 145 37.27 -5.37 -15.85
CA ASN A 145 37.32 -6.55 -16.71
C ASN A 145 37.85 -6.26 -18.13
N HIS A 146 37.70 -5.03 -18.64
CA HIS A 146 38.28 -4.66 -19.94
C HIS A 146 39.80 -4.41 -19.91
N THR A 147 40.32 -4.00 -18.74
CA THR A 147 41.78 -3.80 -18.58
C THR A 147 42.54 -5.10 -18.33
N SER A 148 41.87 -6.17 -17.86
CA SER A 148 42.49 -7.46 -17.57
C SER A 148 42.67 -8.37 -18.82
N ASN A 149 42.06 -8.05 -19.97
CA ASN A 149 42.09 -8.83 -21.20
C ASN A 149 43.06 -8.27 -22.26
N GLN A 150 43.91 -7.29 -21.91
CA GLN A 150 44.93 -6.71 -22.81
C GLN A 150 46.37 -6.92 -22.31
N SER A 151 46.58 -7.93 -21.48
CA SER A 151 47.93 -8.30 -21.00
C SER A 151 48.32 -9.67 -21.52
#